data_def5db9caddd8c85b2e83e92d0570d99
#
_entry.id   def5db9caddd8c85b2e83e92d0570d99
#
_cell.length_a   1.000
_cell.length_b   1.000
_cell.length_c   1.000
_cell.angle_alpha   90.00
_cell.angle_beta   90.00
_cell.angle_gamma   90.00
#
_symmetry.space_group_name_H-M   'P 1'
#
loop_
_entity.id
_entity.type
_entity.pdbx_description
1 polymer ?
#
loop_
_entity_poly.entity_id
_entity_poly.type
_entity_poly.pdbx_seq_one_letter_code
_entity_poly.pdbx_strand_id
1 'polypeptide(L)'
;FPDPSANPYLALTAILAAGLEGIEKALVLDEEAGDEDAPRFPETLGILLQKLDRNEFAHRVFGEKFCRMYGEGKKEEWERFCAYVTDWETAEYLYRC
;
A
#
# COMPACT_ATOMS: atom_id res chain seq x y z
N PHE A 1 -7.37 -0.59 10.33
CA PHE A 1 -8.54 -0.11 9.59
C PHE A 1 -8.11 0.55 8.29
N PRO A 2 -8.86 0.32 7.19
CA PRO A 2 -8.57 1.01 5.94
C PRO A 2 -8.75 2.52 6.05
N ASP A 3 -7.92 3.25 5.33
CA ASP A 3 -8.03 4.70 5.22
C ASP A 3 -9.34 5.08 4.53
N PRO A 4 -10.04 6.15 4.98
CA PRO A 4 -11.27 6.58 4.31
C PRO A 4 -11.13 6.90 2.82
N SER A 5 -9.92 7.21 2.35
CA SER A 5 -9.65 7.45 0.93
C SER A 5 -9.48 6.17 0.10
N ALA A 6 -9.42 5.00 0.75
CA ALA A 6 -9.28 3.72 0.05
C ALA A 6 -10.53 3.39 -0.76
N ASN A 7 -10.34 2.74 -1.91
CA ASN A 7 -11.46 2.23 -2.69
C ASN A 7 -12.13 1.09 -1.90
N PRO A 8 -13.41 1.23 -1.50
CA PRO A 8 -14.06 0.24 -0.65
C PRO A 8 -14.22 -1.13 -1.33
N TYR A 9 -14.39 -1.17 -2.64
CA TYR A 9 -14.53 -2.45 -3.35
C TYR A 9 -13.21 -3.23 -3.33
N LEU A 10 -12.10 -2.56 -3.56
CA LEU A 10 -10.77 -3.18 -3.52
C LEU A 10 -10.40 -3.60 -2.10
N ALA A 11 -10.63 -2.73 -1.12
CA ALA A 11 -10.34 -3.04 0.27
C ALA A 11 -11.15 -4.23 0.78
N LEU A 12 -12.45 -4.26 0.49
CA LEU A 12 -13.32 -5.36 0.92
C LEU A 12 -12.93 -6.67 0.23
N THR A 13 -12.63 -6.64 -1.06
CA THR A 13 -12.17 -7.82 -1.80
C THR A 13 -10.89 -8.39 -1.19
N ALA A 14 -9.92 -7.54 -0.89
CA ALA A 14 -8.67 -7.97 -0.27
C ALA A 14 -8.88 -8.57 1.12
N ILE A 15 -9.71 -7.95 1.93
CA ILE A 15 -10.01 -8.42 3.29
C ILE A 15 -10.70 -9.80 3.25
N LEU A 16 -11.71 -9.95 2.39
CA LEU A 16 -12.42 -11.22 2.26
C LEU A 16 -11.52 -12.33 1.73
N ALA A 17 -10.71 -12.03 0.72
CA ALA A 17 -9.77 -12.99 0.16
C ALA A 17 -8.72 -13.42 1.19
N ALA A 18 -8.19 -12.48 1.96
CA ALA A 18 -7.23 -12.76 3.02
C ALA A 18 -7.85 -13.63 4.13
N GLY A 19 -9.10 -13.33 4.50
CA GLY A 19 -9.83 -14.12 5.49
C GLY A 19 -10.06 -15.56 5.04
N LEU A 20 -10.47 -15.74 3.79
CA LEU A 20 -10.66 -17.07 3.22
C LEU A 20 -9.34 -17.87 3.15
N GLU A 21 -8.26 -17.22 2.74
CA GLU A 21 -6.94 -17.85 2.73
C GLU A 21 -6.51 -18.26 4.12
N GLY A 22 -6.76 -17.40 5.12
CA GLY A 22 -6.46 -17.71 6.52
C GLY A 22 -7.21 -18.94 7.02
N ILE A 23 -8.48 -19.09 6.64
CA ILE A 23 -9.29 -20.27 6.99
C ILE A 23 -8.76 -21.51 6.29
N GLU A 24 -8.51 -21.44 4.97
CA GLU A 24 -8.01 -22.58 4.20
C GLU A 24 -6.68 -23.11 4.71
N LYS A 25 -5.79 -22.21 5.11
CA LYS A 25 -4.45 -22.56 5.60
C LYS A 25 -4.40 -22.75 7.11
N ALA A 26 -5.53 -22.60 7.81
CA ALA A 26 -5.62 -22.70 9.27
C ALA A 26 -4.58 -21.81 9.97
N LEU A 27 -4.42 -20.58 9.49
CA LEU A 27 -3.45 -19.64 10.05
C LEU A 27 -3.86 -19.18 11.46
N VAL A 28 -2.88 -18.97 12.30
CA VAL A 28 -3.05 -18.51 13.68
C VAL A 28 -2.42 -17.11 13.78
N LEU A 29 -3.04 -16.25 14.58
CA LEU A 29 -2.47 -14.93 14.85
C LEU A 29 -1.16 -15.08 15.62
N ASP A 30 -0.11 -14.42 15.13
CA ASP A 30 1.21 -14.49 15.75
C ASP A 30 1.30 -13.63 17.01
N GLU A 31 0.94 -12.36 16.88
CA GLU A 31 1.15 -11.37 17.92
C GLU A 31 -0.06 -10.45 18.09
N GLU A 32 -0.20 -9.90 19.30
CA GLU A 32 -1.23 -8.91 19.57
C GLU A 32 -0.85 -7.55 19.01
N ALA A 33 -1.86 -6.71 18.76
CA ALA A 33 -1.65 -5.33 18.34
C ALA A 33 -0.82 -4.57 19.36
N GLY A 34 0.24 -3.91 18.90
CA GLY A 34 1.15 -3.17 19.77
C GLY A 34 2.48 -3.83 20.02
N ASP A 35 2.71 -5.02 19.49
CA ASP A 35 4.01 -5.66 19.55
C ASP A 35 5.02 -4.85 18.72
N GLU A 36 6.12 -4.43 19.37
CA GLU A 36 7.16 -3.64 18.72
C GLU A 36 7.90 -4.42 17.63
N ASP A 37 7.96 -5.75 17.74
CA ASP A 37 8.62 -6.63 16.77
C ASP A 37 7.73 -6.99 15.58
N ALA A 38 6.44 -6.63 15.62
CA ALA A 38 5.52 -6.90 14.52
C ALA A 38 5.91 -6.11 13.25
N PRO A 39 5.81 -6.72 12.05
CA PRO A 39 6.08 -5.99 10.80
C PRO A 39 5.16 -4.79 10.66
N ARG A 40 5.73 -3.68 10.19
CA ARG A 40 5.00 -2.44 9.95
C ARG A 40 4.77 -2.21 8.47
N PHE A 41 3.73 -1.45 8.15
CA PHE A 41 3.50 -1.03 6.77
C PHE A 41 4.60 -0.08 6.30
N PRO A 42 4.98 -0.16 5.02
CA PRO A 42 5.89 0.83 4.43
C PRO A 42 5.33 2.25 4.55
N GLU A 43 6.22 3.21 4.74
CA GLU A 43 5.83 4.60 4.98
C GLU A 43 5.45 5.36 3.70
N THR A 44 5.88 4.90 2.53
CA THR A 44 5.66 5.64 1.29
C THR A 44 4.93 4.81 0.23
N LEU A 45 4.20 5.51 -0.64
CA LEU A 45 3.53 4.90 -1.78
C LEU A 45 4.55 4.25 -2.74
N GLY A 46 5.71 4.86 -2.92
CA GLY A 46 6.76 4.31 -3.79
C GLY A 46 7.20 2.92 -3.37
N ILE A 47 7.42 2.71 -2.07
CA ILE A 47 7.80 1.41 -1.53
C ILE A 47 6.66 0.41 -1.66
N LEU A 48 5.43 0.83 -1.38
CA LEU A 48 4.26 -0.03 -1.53
C LEU A 48 4.06 -0.51 -2.96
N LEU A 49 4.33 0.35 -3.95
CA LEU A 49 4.21 -0.02 -5.36
C LEU A 49 5.24 -1.09 -5.75
N GLN A 50 6.46 -1.00 -5.23
CA GLN A 50 7.46 -2.03 -5.45
C GLN A 50 7.02 -3.38 -4.85
N LYS A 51 6.40 -3.36 -3.69
CA LYS A 51 5.88 -4.56 -3.04
C LYS A 51 4.68 -5.13 -3.78
N LEU A 52 3.80 -4.29 -4.30
CA LEU A 52 2.65 -4.73 -5.09
C LEU A 52 3.10 -5.51 -6.33
N ASP A 53 4.12 -5.03 -7.01
CA ASP A 53 4.65 -5.66 -8.22
C ASP A 53 5.11 -7.10 -7.97
N ARG A 54 5.57 -7.40 -6.76
CA ARG A 54 6.08 -8.72 -6.34
C ARG A 54 5.11 -9.52 -5.49
N ASN A 55 3.94 -8.97 -5.17
CA ASN A 55 3.02 -9.61 -4.24
C ASN A 55 2.15 -10.65 -4.94
N GLU A 56 2.42 -11.93 -4.68
CA GLU A 56 1.67 -13.04 -5.28
C GLU A 56 0.20 -13.05 -4.89
N PHE A 57 -0.11 -12.68 -3.65
CA PHE A 57 -1.50 -12.62 -3.17
C PHE A 57 -2.32 -11.62 -3.98
N ALA A 58 -1.80 -10.40 -4.16
CA ALA A 58 -2.49 -9.36 -4.92
C ALA A 58 -2.70 -9.77 -6.38
N HIS A 59 -1.68 -10.36 -7.01
CA HIS A 59 -1.79 -10.85 -8.39
C HIS A 59 -2.80 -11.98 -8.53
N ARG A 60 -2.89 -12.86 -7.56
CA ARG A 60 -3.85 -13.96 -7.55
C ARG A 60 -5.28 -13.45 -7.36
N VAL A 61 -5.50 -12.52 -6.44
CA VAL A 61 -6.83 -12.01 -6.10
C VAL A 61 -7.39 -11.10 -7.18
N PHE A 62 -6.59 -10.14 -7.65
CA PHE A 62 -7.04 -9.10 -8.59
C PHE A 62 -6.68 -9.39 -10.04
N GLY A 63 -5.77 -10.31 -10.29
CA GLY A 63 -5.26 -10.63 -11.62
C GLY A 63 -4.09 -9.74 -12.02
N GLU A 64 -3.22 -10.26 -12.88
CA GLU A 64 -2.02 -9.56 -13.30
C GLU A 64 -2.32 -8.28 -14.09
N LYS A 65 -3.32 -8.33 -14.98
CA LYS A 65 -3.70 -7.17 -15.79
C LYS A 65 -4.14 -6.01 -14.89
N PHE A 66 -5.00 -6.28 -13.92
CA PHE A 66 -5.47 -5.26 -12.98
C PHE A 66 -4.31 -4.69 -12.16
N CYS A 67 -3.47 -5.54 -11.58
CA CYS A 67 -2.33 -5.11 -10.77
C CYS A 67 -1.37 -4.23 -11.57
N ARG A 68 -1.11 -4.58 -12.83
CA ARG A 68 -0.27 -3.78 -13.69
C ARG A 68 -0.88 -2.42 -13.97
N MET A 69 -2.15 -2.37 -14.37
CA MET A 69 -2.85 -1.12 -14.68
C MET A 69 -2.97 -0.22 -13.44
N TYR A 70 -3.36 -0.81 -12.32
CA TYR A 70 -3.49 -0.08 -11.05
C TYR A 70 -2.13 0.45 -10.58
N GLY A 71 -1.09 -0.39 -10.67
CA GLY A 71 0.27 -0.01 -10.30
C GLY A 71 0.81 1.12 -11.17
N GLU A 72 0.56 1.10 -12.48
CA GLU A 72 0.97 2.17 -13.38
C GLU A 72 0.28 3.50 -13.04
N GLY A 73 -1.02 3.47 -12.76
CA GLY A 73 -1.76 4.66 -12.35
C GLY A 73 -1.25 5.24 -11.03
N LYS A 74 -0.98 4.39 -10.07
CA LYS A 74 -0.44 4.82 -8.77
C LYS A 74 1.01 5.28 -8.87
N LYS A 75 1.79 4.70 -9.75
CA LYS A 75 3.16 5.14 -10.01
C LYS A 75 3.18 6.56 -10.58
N GLU A 76 2.27 6.87 -11.48
CA GLU A 76 2.12 8.21 -12.02
C GLU A 76 1.74 9.21 -10.92
N GLU A 77 0.83 8.83 -10.04
CA GLU A 77 0.46 9.63 -8.87
C GLU A 77 1.66 9.89 -7.96
N TRP A 78 2.46 8.86 -7.69
CA TRP A 78 3.68 8.97 -6.89
C TRP A 78 4.70 9.91 -7.54
N GLU A 79 4.90 9.81 -8.85
CA GLU A 79 5.81 10.67 -9.59
C GLU A 79 5.37 12.14 -9.52
N ARG A 80 4.07 12.40 -9.64
CA ARG A 80 3.53 13.76 -9.48
C ARG A 80 3.75 14.30 -8.07
N PHE A 81 3.56 13.46 -7.08
CA PHE A 81 3.81 13.83 -5.68
C PHE A 81 5.29 14.17 -5.47
N CYS A 82 6.21 13.36 -5.99
CA CYS A 82 7.65 13.58 -5.85
C CYS A 82 8.11 14.87 -6.55
N ALA A 83 7.43 15.26 -7.63
CA ALA A 83 7.75 16.48 -8.35
C ALA A 83 7.15 17.74 -7.71
N TYR A 84 6.19 17.58 -6.81
CA TYR A 84 5.51 18.69 -6.16
C TYR A 84 6.39 19.33 -5.08
N VAL A 85 6.53 20.64 -5.16
CA VAL A 85 7.27 21.41 -4.14
C VAL A 85 6.31 21.77 -3.01
N THR A 86 6.55 21.23 -1.82
CA THR A 86 5.70 21.47 -0.66
C THR A 86 5.96 22.84 -0.04
N ASP A 87 4.99 23.32 0.74
CA ASP A 87 5.15 24.56 1.50
C ASP A 87 6.31 24.46 2.49
N TRP A 88 6.52 23.29 3.05
CA TRP A 88 7.66 23.06 3.94
C TRP A 88 9.00 23.23 3.21
N GLU A 89 9.15 22.68 2.02
CA GLU A 89 10.36 22.83 1.20
C GLU A 89 10.60 24.29 0.83
N THR A 90 9.54 25.00 0.46
CA THR A 90 9.60 26.42 0.14
C THR A 90 10.09 27.22 1.35
N ALA A 91 9.51 26.96 2.53
CA ALA A 91 9.91 27.63 3.76
C ALA A 91 11.34 27.30 4.18
N GLU A 92 11.75 26.04 3.98
CA GLU A 92 13.07 25.58 4.43
C GLU A 92 14.20 26.01 3.50
N TYR A 93 14.00 25.98 2.19
CA TYR A 93 15.10 26.18 1.24
C TYR A 93 15.09 27.49 0.48
N LEU A 94 13.93 28.10 0.23
CA LEU A 94 13.86 29.32 -0.56
C LEU A 94 14.55 30.50 0.15
N TYR A 95 14.44 30.58 1.45
CA TYR A 95 14.97 31.69 2.24
C TYR A 95 16.31 31.39 2.91
N ARG A 96 16.83 30.18 2.77
CA ARG A 96 18.10 29.77 3.37
C ARG A 96 19.28 29.68 2.39
N CYS A 97 19.00 29.76 1.13
CA CYS A 97 20.04 29.67 0.09
C CYS A 97 20.74 31.00 -0.08
#